data_ca429e6e894a0c9fde37a9b4861af67f
#
_entry.id   ca429e6e894a0c9fde37a9b4861af67f
#
_cell.length_a   1.000
_cell.length_b   1.000
_cell.length_c   1.000
_cell.angle_alpha   90.00
_cell.angle_beta   90.00
_cell.angle_gamma   90.00
#
_symmetry.space_group_name_H-M   'P 1'
#
loop_
_entity.id
_entity.type
_entity.pdbx_description
1 polymer ?
#
loop_
_entity_poly.entity_id
_entity_poly.type
_entity_poly.pdbx_seq_one_letter_code
_entity_poly.pdbx_strand_id
1 'polypeptide(L)'
;MGKRLGRTLALAGVQTSQKSESELIDMFHDIMKTGMHGICFSLYEDGQEPGDIIGEEQVRRRVEIIKPHTEWVRSFSCIEGNELIPRIAKENGLKTLVGAWLNDDTEKNEEE
;
A
#
# COMPACT_ATOMS: atom_id res chain seq x y z
N MET A 1 -8.67 -18.86 -4.68
CA MET A 1 -7.29 -19.37 -4.62
C MET A 1 -6.55 -19.30 -5.97
N GLY A 2 -7.13 -19.68 -7.08
CA GLY A 2 -6.42 -19.73 -8.36
C GLY A 2 -5.83 -18.41 -8.89
N LYS A 3 -6.53 -17.28 -8.73
CA LYS A 3 -6.04 -15.97 -9.18
C LYS A 3 -4.79 -15.49 -8.42
N ARG A 4 -4.70 -15.83 -7.14
CA ARG A 4 -3.60 -15.40 -6.28
C ARG A 4 -2.30 -16.14 -6.61
N LEU A 5 -2.40 -17.44 -6.85
CA LEU A 5 -1.24 -18.26 -7.23
C LEU A 5 -0.70 -17.85 -8.60
N GLY A 6 -1.58 -17.58 -9.57
CA GLY A 6 -1.19 -17.11 -10.90
C GLY A 6 -0.43 -15.79 -10.89
N ARG A 7 -0.83 -14.83 -10.06
CA ARG A 7 -0.12 -13.55 -9.91
C ARG A 7 1.25 -13.72 -9.26
N THR A 8 1.33 -14.52 -8.19
CA THR A 8 2.59 -14.77 -7.49
C THR A 8 3.61 -15.47 -8.37
N LEU A 9 3.16 -16.37 -9.24
CA LEU A 9 4.02 -17.13 -10.15
C LEU A 9 4.33 -16.41 -11.46
N ALA A 10 3.56 -15.38 -11.83
CA ALA A 10 3.74 -14.65 -13.10
C ALA A 10 5.15 -14.04 -13.26
N LEU A 11 5.78 -13.66 -12.15
CA LEU A 11 7.14 -13.13 -12.13
C LEU A 11 8.20 -14.15 -11.70
N ALA A 12 7.79 -15.36 -11.30
CA ALA A 12 8.72 -16.40 -10.90
C ALA A 12 9.58 -16.85 -12.09
N GLY A 13 10.90 -16.76 -11.94
CA GLY A 13 11.84 -17.11 -12.98
C GLY A 13 12.08 -16.04 -14.07
N VAL A 14 11.43 -14.86 -13.93
CA VAL A 14 11.70 -13.75 -14.86
C VAL A 14 13.05 -13.12 -14.53
N GLN A 15 13.95 -13.13 -15.52
CA GLN A 15 15.27 -12.49 -15.40
C GLN A 15 15.19 -11.06 -15.97
N THR A 16 14.93 -10.10 -15.10
CA THR A 16 14.77 -8.69 -15.47
C THR A 16 16.06 -8.07 -16.04
N SER A 17 17.23 -8.56 -15.59
CA SER A 17 18.53 -8.08 -16.08
C SER A 17 18.80 -8.36 -17.56
N GLN A 18 18.05 -9.28 -18.19
CA GLN A 18 18.17 -9.61 -19.60
C GLN A 18 17.15 -8.91 -20.49
N LYS A 19 16.29 -8.06 -19.92
CA LYS A 19 15.25 -7.33 -20.62
C LYS A 19 15.72 -5.94 -21.01
N SER A 20 15.26 -5.47 -22.18
CA SER A 20 15.42 -4.08 -22.58
C SER A 20 14.57 -3.14 -21.69
N GLU A 21 14.89 -1.85 -21.70
CA GLU A 21 14.10 -0.83 -21.02
C GLU A 21 12.63 -0.86 -21.45
N SER A 22 12.38 -0.96 -22.76
CA SER A 22 11.02 -1.04 -23.31
C SER A 22 10.26 -2.26 -22.79
N GLU A 23 10.89 -3.43 -22.75
CA GLU A 23 10.28 -4.65 -22.20
C GLU A 23 9.97 -4.54 -20.72
N LEU A 24 10.82 -3.86 -19.94
CA LEU A 24 10.59 -3.61 -18.51
C LEU A 24 9.42 -2.64 -18.29
N ILE A 25 9.32 -1.59 -19.10
CA ILE A 25 8.20 -0.63 -19.06
C ILE A 25 6.88 -1.34 -19.38
N ASP A 26 6.84 -2.14 -20.42
CA ASP A 26 5.64 -2.90 -20.81
C ASP A 26 5.23 -3.88 -19.70
N MET A 27 6.19 -4.59 -19.11
CA MET A 27 5.94 -5.51 -18.00
C MET A 27 5.41 -4.77 -16.76
N PHE A 28 5.94 -3.59 -16.45
CA PHE A 28 5.45 -2.75 -15.36
C PHE A 28 4.00 -2.31 -15.61
N HIS A 29 3.69 -1.83 -16.80
CA HIS A 29 2.33 -1.45 -17.17
C HIS A 29 1.35 -2.61 -17.06
N ASP A 30 1.74 -3.81 -17.47
CA ASP A 30 0.91 -5.01 -17.35
C ASP A 30 0.65 -5.38 -15.89
N ILE A 31 1.65 -5.29 -15.03
CA ILE A 31 1.50 -5.51 -13.58
C ILE A 31 0.55 -4.49 -12.97
N MET A 32 0.69 -3.21 -13.31
CA MET A 32 -0.18 -2.15 -12.82
C MET A 32 -1.62 -2.31 -13.30
N LYS A 33 -1.84 -2.81 -14.51
CA LYS A 33 -3.16 -3.12 -15.06
C LYS A 33 -3.83 -4.30 -14.38
N THR A 34 -3.11 -5.39 -14.18
CA THR A 34 -3.64 -6.61 -13.54
C THR A 34 -3.79 -6.45 -12.03
N GLY A 35 -3.09 -5.50 -11.44
CA GLY A 35 -3.05 -5.22 -10.03
C GLY A 35 -2.08 -6.10 -9.24
N MET A 36 -1.46 -5.51 -8.24
CA MET A 36 -0.58 -6.19 -7.28
C MET A 36 -1.41 -6.87 -6.19
N HIS A 37 -0.84 -7.87 -5.54
CA HIS A 37 -1.48 -8.48 -4.38
C HIS A 37 -1.65 -7.49 -3.23
N GLY A 38 -0.61 -6.74 -2.91
CA GLY A 38 -0.62 -5.74 -1.86
C GLY A 38 0.58 -4.81 -1.93
N ILE A 39 0.43 -3.65 -1.34
CA ILE A 39 1.49 -2.64 -1.21
C ILE A 39 1.57 -2.12 0.21
N CYS A 40 2.75 -1.71 0.61
CA CYS A 40 2.96 -0.87 1.78
C CYS A 40 2.46 0.54 1.47
N PHE A 41 1.65 1.10 2.35
CA PHE A 41 0.93 2.35 2.11
C PHE A 41 1.27 3.39 3.17
N SER A 42 1.74 4.54 2.72
CA SER A 42 2.00 5.71 3.55
C SER A 42 1.03 6.84 3.21
N LEU A 43 0.57 7.54 4.23
CA LEU A 43 -0.35 8.69 4.09
C LEU A 43 0.35 9.98 3.68
N TYR A 44 1.66 10.07 3.92
CA TYR A 44 2.39 11.33 3.83
C TYR A 44 2.59 11.78 2.38
N GLU A 45 2.43 13.06 2.17
CA GLU A 45 2.79 13.78 0.94
C GLU A 45 4.12 14.53 1.16
N ASP A 46 4.63 15.16 0.12
CA ASP A 46 5.89 15.91 0.20
C ASP A 46 5.86 16.93 1.33
N GLY A 47 6.90 16.92 2.16
CA GLY A 47 7.04 17.81 3.32
C GLY A 47 6.31 17.35 4.58
N GLN A 48 5.65 16.21 4.55
CA GLN A 48 5.03 15.59 5.72
C GLN A 48 5.87 14.42 6.26
N GLU A 49 5.77 14.19 7.57
CA GLU A 49 6.52 13.14 8.26
C GLU A 49 5.70 12.52 9.40
N PRO A 50 6.10 11.38 9.97
CA PRO A 50 5.50 10.84 11.17
C PRO A 50 5.48 11.87 12.30
N GLY A 51 4.32 12.05 12.93
CA GLY A 51 4.04 13.13 13.88
C GLY A 51 3.04 14.15 13.33
N ASP A 52 2.92 14.27 12.01
CA ASP A 52 1.91 15.10 11.37
C ASP A 52 0.54 14.40 11.41
N ILE A 53 -0.49 15.16 11.72
CA ILE A 53 -1.87 14.66 11.73
C ILE A 53 -2.44 14.77 10.32
N ILE A 54 -2.76 13.64 9.73
CA ILE A 54 -3.30 13.56 8.37
C ILE A 54 -4.83 13.49 8.40
N GLY A 55 -5.46 14.40 7.69
CA GLY A 55 -6.92 14.47 7.60
C GLY A 55 -7.53 13.43 6.65
N GLU A 56 -8.81 13.13 6.86
CA GLU A 56 -9.55 12.12 6.09
C GLU A 56 -9.54 12.37 4.58
N GLU A 57 -9.61 13.63 4.15
CA GLU A 57 -9.61 13.97 2.74
C GLU A 57 -8.33 13.52 2.01
N GLN A 58 -7.18 13.72 2.65
CA GLN A 58 -5.89 13.26 2.11
C GLN A 58 -5.83 11.72 2.07
N VAL A 59 -6.28 11.06 3.14
CA VAL A 59 -6.33 9.59 3.17
C VAL A 59 -7.18 9.05 2.02
N ARG A 60 -8.36 9.62 1.79
CA ARG A 60 -9.25 9.24 0.69
C ARG A 60 -8.59 9.42 -0.67
N ARG A 61 -8.01 10.59 -0.92
CA ARG A 61 -7.34 10.88 -2.19
C ARG A 61 -6.21 9.89 -2.47
N ARG A 62 -5.40 9.57 -1.47
CA ARG A 62 -4.29 8.64 -1.63
C ARG A 62 -4.75 7.18 -1.83
N VAL A 63 -5.80 6.76 -1.13
CA VAL A 63 -6.41 5.44 -1.33
C VAL A 63 -7.00 5.30 -2.72
N GLU A 64 -7.65 6.33 -3.24
CA GLU A 64 -8.22 6.34 -4.60
C GLU A 64 -7.15 6.17 -5.69
N ILE A 65 -5.95 6.73 -5.49
CA ILE A 65 -4.83 6.58 -6.43
C ILE A 65 -4.39 5.12 -6.55
N ILE A 66 -4.29 4.40 -5.44
CA ILE A 66 -3.78 3.03 -5.41
C ILE A 66 -4.86 1.97 -5.67
N LYS A 67 -6.12 2.29 -5.44
CA LYS A 67 -7.26 1.38 -5.55
C LYS A 67 -7.28 0.53 -6.82
N PRO A 68 -7.01 1.08 -8.03
CA PRO A 68 -7.04 0.28 -9.25
C PRO A 68 -5.89 -0.74 -9.36
N HIS A 69 -4.86 -0.62 -8.53
CA HIS A 69 -3.58 -1.29 -8.73
C HIS A 69 -3.24 -2.34 -7.68
N THR A 70 -4.06 -2.50 -6.64
CA THR A 70 -3.77 -3.43 -5.53
C THR A 70 -5.03 -4.01 -4.91
N GLU A 71 -4.91 -5.14 -4.24
CA GLU A 71 -6.00 -5.75 -3.45
C GLU A 71 -5.87 -5.47 -1.96
N TRP A 72 -4.62 -5.31 -1.48
CA TRP A 72 -4.30 -5.10 -0.08
C TRP A 72 -3.45 -3.86 0.11
N VAL A 73 -3.65 -3.21 1.24
CA VAL A 73 -2.75 -2.17 1.74
C VAL A 73 -2.26 -2.54 3.13
N ARG A 74 -0.98 -2.31 3.39
CA ARG A 74 -0.38 -2.45 4.71
C ARG A 74 -0.13 -1.07 5.29
N SER A 75 -0.74 -0.77 6.45
CA SER A 75 -0.43 0.42 7.23
C SER A 75 0.64 0.16 8.28
N PHE A 76 1.18 1.22 8.90
CA PHE A 76 2.31 1.13 9.80
C PHE A 76 2.04 1.72 11.18
N SER A 77 0.93 2.42 11.36
CA SER A 77 0.55 3.09 12.60
C SER A 77 -0.96 3.09 12.77
N CYS A 78 -1.44 3.28 13.98
CA CYS A 78 -2.85 3.36 14.33
C CYS A 78 -3.27 4.76 14.84
N ILE A 79 -2.39 5.75 14.73
CA ILE A 79 -2.61 7.14 15.17
C ILE A 79 -2.32 8.13 14.03
N GLU A 80 -2.58 9.42 14.27
CA GLU A 80 -2.20 10.53 13.39
C GLU A 80 -2.82 10.48 11.99
N GLY A 81 -4.03 9.91 11.87
CA GLY A 81 -4.75 9.72 10.60
C GLY A 81 -4.63 8.31 10.04
N ASN A 82 -3.65 7.52 10.47
CA ASN A 82 -3.50 6.13 10.03
C ASN A 82 -4.67 5.23 10.46
N GLU A 83 -5.34 5.55 11.57
CA GLU A 83 -6.55 4.87 12.04
C GLU A 83 -7.71 4.93 11.05
N LEU A 84 -7.67 5.88 10.11
CA LEU A 84 -8.69 6.04 9.07
C LEU A 84 -8.50 5.06 7.90
N ILE A 85 -7.29 4.53 7.72
CA ILE A 85 -6.95 3.69 6.57
C ILE A 85 -7.84 2.45 6.46
N PRO A 86 -8.08 1.65 7.51
CA PRO A 86 -8.87 0.42 7.38
C PRO A 86 -10.30 0.69 6.91
N ARG A 87 -10.94 1.73 7.44
CA ARG A 87 -12.30 2.12 7.06
C ARG A 87 -12.37 2.58 5.61
N ILE A 88 -11.50 3.51 5.23
CA ILE A 88 -11.49 4.08 3.88
C ILE A 88 -11.08 3.04 2.84
N ALA A 89 -10.10 2.19 3.15
CA ALA A 89 -9.72 1.07 2.28
C ALA A 89 -10.90 0.12 2.05
N LYS A 90 -11.62 -0.24 3.11
CA LYS A 90 -12.82 -1.10 3.02
C LYS A 90 -13.91 -0.48 2.16
N GLU A 91 -14.19 0.81 2.31
CA GLU A 91 -15.15 1.55 1.48
C GLU A 91 -14.78 1.50 -0.01
N ASN A 92 -13.49 1.38 -0.32
CA ASN A 92 -12.94 1.28 -1.68
C ASN A 92 -12.71 -0.17 -2.14
N GLY A 93 -13.17 -1.16 -1.42
CA GLY A 93 -13.04 -2.57 -1.78
C GLY A 93 -11.65 -3.18 -1.56
N LEU A 94 -10.78 -2.46 -0.83
CA LEU A 94 -9.44 -2.93 -0.45
C LEU A 94 -9.46 -3.66 0.90
N LYS A 95 -8.53 -4.57 1.06
CA LYS A 95 -8.24 -5.25 2.32
C LYS A 95 -7.06 -4.59 3.00
N THR A 96 -7.02 -4.61 4.32
CA THR A 96 -5.96 -3.94 5.09
C THR A 96 -5.24 -4.91 6.01
N LEU A 97 -3.92 -4.82 6.02
CA LEU A 97 -3.05 -5.36 7.05
C LEU A 97 -2.62 -4.18 7.93
N VAL A 98 -3.21 -4.08 9.11
CA VAL A 98 -2.96 -2.97 10.04
C VAL A 98 -1.69 -3.23 10.83
N GLY A 99 -0.77 -2.27 10.84
CA GLY A 99 0.43 -2.28 11.66
C GLY A 99 0.37 -1.23 12.77
N ALA A 100 0.96 -1.54 13.91
CA ALA A 100 1.22 -0.60 14.98
C ALA A 100 2.71 -0.24 15.00
N TRP A 101 3.03 1.02 15.25
CA TRP A 101 4.42 1.49 15.31
C TRP A 101 4.88 1.62 16.75
N LEU A 102 5.57 0.62 17.24
CA LEU A 102 6.10 0.59 18.59
C LEU A 102 7.56 1.03 18.63
N ASN A 103 7.92 1.85 19.62
CA ASN A 103 9.27 2.35 19.85
C ASN A 103 9.55 2.50 21.36
N ASP A 104 10.57 3.26 21.74
CA ASP A 104 10.95 3.50 23.13
C ASP A 104 10.01 4.47 23.89
N ASP A 105 9.11 5.14 23.19
CA ASP A 105 8.10 6.03 23.76
C ASP A 105 6.87 5.22 24.22
N THR A 106 6.80 4.95 25.51
CA THR A 106 5.73 4.12 26.09
C THR A 106 4.35 4.77 26.00
N GLU A 107 4.26 6.11 26.08
CA GLU A 107 2.99 6.83 25.96
C GLU A 107 2.43 6.68 24.52
N LYS A 108 3.26 6.87 23.52
CA LYS A 108 2.86 6.63 22.14
C LYS A 108 2.52 5.18 21.84
N ASN A 109 3.22 4.23 22.45
CA ASN A 109 2.91 2.81 22.28
C ASN A 109 1.51 2.45 22.84
N GLU A 110 1.05 3.15 23.87
CA GLU A 110 -0.30 2.97 24.41
C GLU A 110 -1.40 3.57 23.51
N GLU A 111 -1.06 4.60 22.74
CA GLU A 111 -1.98 5.20 21.76
C GLU A 111 -2.12 4.36 20.50
N GLU A 112 -1.06 3.65 20.11
CA GLU A 112 -1.03 2.77 18.95
C GLU A 112 -1.95 1.55 19.11
#